data_6804529e661c096d1d29b89caff07c73
#
_entry.id   6804529e661c096d1d29b89caff07c73
#
_cell.length_a   1.000
_cell.length_b   1.000
_cell.length_c   1.000
_cell.angle_alpha   90.00
_cell.angle_beta   90.00
_cell.angle_gamma   90.00
#
_symmetry.space_group_name_H-M   'P 1'
#
loop_
_entity.id
_entity.type
_entity.pdbx_description
1 polymer ?
#
loop_
_entity_poly.entity_id
_entity_poly.type
_entity_poly.pdbx_seq_one_letter_code
_entity_poly.pdbx_strand_id
1 'polypeptide(L)'
;MLTGVMDLVFEHHGRYGVLDYKSNRLDHYQAPDLDAAVLDHRYDVQYVLYTLALHRLLQVRLPHYDYDQHMAGAVYVFLRGIDQAGAGVHWHRPARALIEALDALLKKEVT
;
A
#
# COMPACT_ATOMS: atom_id res chain seq x y z
N MET A 1 -10.50 -13.58 -6.56
CA MET A 1 -9.16 -13.96 -6.93
C MET A 1 -8.19 -12.85 -6.55
N LEU A 2 -7.19 -13.20 -5.85
CA LEU A 2 -6.14 -12.25 -5.59
C LEU A 2 -5.22 -12.24 -6.79
N THR A 3 -5.19 -11.17 -7.49
CA THR A 3 -4.21 -11.01 -8.54
C THR A 3 -2.89 -10.60 -7.93
N GLY A 4 -2.43 -11.15 -6.91
CA GLY A 4 -1.19 -10.94 -6.17
C GLY A 4 -0.10 -10.07 -6.78
N VAL A 5 -0.44 -9.24 -7.74
CA VAL A 5 0.50 -8.40 -8.47
C VAL A 5 0.27 -6.96 -8.05
N MET A 6 1.33 -6.30 -7.61
CA MET A 6 1.28 -4.85 -7.42
C MET A 6 1.04 -4.21 -8.78
N ASP A 7 -0.02 -3.43 -8.89
CA ASP A 7 -0.37 -2.83 -10.16
C ASP A 7 0.67 -1.82 -10.61
N LEU A 8 1.20 -1.04 -9.68
CA LEU A 8 2.15 0.00 -10.04
C LEU A 8 2.96 0.44 -8.82
N VAL A 9 4.26 0.55 -9.02
CA VAL A 9 5.13 1.23 -8.06
C VAL A 9 5.36 2.64 -8.61
N PHE A 10 5.16 3.64 -7.76
CA PHE A 10 5.33 5.04 -8.17
C PHE A 10 6.38 5.73 -7.29
N GLU A 11 6.93 6.81 -7.83
CA GLU A 11 7.82 7.70 -7.10
C GLU A 11 7.28 9.11 -7.18
N HIS A 12 7.27 9.82 -6.06
CA HIS A 12 6.81 11.19 -5.99
C HIS A 12 7.60 11.92 -4.92
N HIS A 13 8.33 12.96 -5.33
CA HIS A 13 9.17 13.76 -4.44
C HIS A 13 10.14 12.91 -3.60
N GLY A 14 10.73 11.90 -4.24
CA GLY A 14 11.70 11.02 -3.58
C GLY A 14 11.09 9.95 -2.70
N ARG A 15 9.76 9.84 -2.66
CA ARG A 15 9.07 8.80 -1.91
C ARG A 15 8.47 7.78 -2.88
N TYR A 16 8.50 6.53 -2.47
CA TYR A 16 8.04 5.41 -3.29
C TYR A 16 6.84 4.74 -2.65
N GLY A 17 5.89 4.37 -3.46
CA GLY A 17 4.70 3.71 -2.97
C GLY A 17 4.14 2.74 -3.99
N VAL A 18 3.12 2.01 -3.57
CA VAL A 18 2.39 1.06 -4.42
C VAL A 18 1.00 1.63 -4.67
N LEU A 19 0.60 1.61 -5.93
CA LEU A 19 -0.74 2.04 -6.32
C LEU A 19 -1.48 0.84 -6.87
N ASP A 20 -2.66 0.57 -6.33
CA ASP A 20 -3.48 -0.56 -6.73
C ASP A 20 -4.88 -0.07 -7.07
N TYR A 21 -5.40 -0.50 -8.21
CA TYR A 21 -6.72 -0.12 -8.66
C TYR A 21 -7.74 -1.14 -8.19
N LYS A 22 -8.86 -0.63 -7.66
CA LYS A 22 -9.98 -1.46 -7.20
C LYS A 22 -11.24 -1.10 -7.99
N SER A 23 -11.97 -2.11 -8.41
CA SER A 23 -13.19 -1.93 -9.19
C SER A 23 -14.45 -2.17 -8.36
N ASN A 24 -14.34 -2.19 -7.05
CA ASN A 24 -15.48 -2.40 -6.14
C ASN A 24 -16.58 -1.39 -6.41
N ARG A 25 -17.81 -1.88 -6.44
CA ARG A 25 -18.98 -1.01 -6.51
C ARG A 25 -19.44 -0.73 -5.08
N LEU A 26 -19.39 0.52 -4.68
CA LEU A 26 -19.84 0.98 -3.36
C LEU A 26 -20.96 1.99 -3.56
N ASP A 27 -21.81 2.15 -2.56
CA ASP A 27 -22.86 3.17 -2.63
C ASP A 27 -22.26 4.56 -2.59
N HIS A 28 -21.20 4.74 -1.81
CA HIS A 28 -20.49 5.99 -1.66
C HIS A 28 -18.99 5.73 -1.66
N TYR A 29 -18.20 6.74 -2.00
CA TYR A 29 -16.75 6.61 -2.12
C TYR A 29 -15.99 7.63 -1.27
N GLN A 30 -16.63 8.13 -0.23
CA GLN A 30 -15.97 9.02 0.74
C GLN A 30 -15.10 8.19 1.69
N ALA A 31 -14.23 8.86 2.45
CA ALA A 31 -13.24 8.18 3.28
C ALA A 31 -13.82 7.10 4.20
N PRO A 32 -14.93 7.34 4.94
CA PRO A 32 -15.46 6.27 5.80
C PRO A 32 -15.92 5.04 5.03
N ASP A 33 -16.46 5.23 3.82
CA ASP A 33 -16.92 4.12 2.98
C ASP A 33 -15.74 3.28 2.48
N LEU A 34 -14.65 3.95 2.12
CA LEU A 34 -13.44 3.28 1.66
C LEU A 34 -12.77 2.52 2.80
N ASP A 35 -12.75 3.09 4.01
CA ASP A 35 -12.20 2.42 5.18
C ASP A 35 -12.97 1.13 5.46
N ALA A 36 -14.29 1.16 5.38
CA ALA A 36 -15.12 -0.03 5.58
C ALA A 36 -14.85 -1.08 4.51
N ALA A 37 -14.72 -0.67 3.24
CA ALA A 37 -14.44 -1.59 2.15
C ALA A 37 -13.06 -2.24 2.32
N VAL A 38 -12.08 -1.47 2.76
CA VAL A 38 -10.72 -1.99 3.01
C VAL A 38 -10.77 -3.09 4.06
N LEU A 39 -11.50 -2.90 5.15
CA LEU A 39 -11.62 -3.91 6.19
C LEU A 39 -12.44 -5.12 5.73
N ASP A 40 -13.55 -4.91 5.04
CA ASP A 40 -14.42 -5.98 4.57
C ASP A 40 -13.70 -6.93 3.62
N HIS A 41 -12.85 -6.39 2.76
CA HIS A 41 -12.13 -7.19 1.78
C HIS A 41 -10.71 -7.55 2.22
N ARG A 42 -10.33 -7.20 3.43
CA ARG A 42 -9.01 -7.44 3.99
C ARG A 42 -7.90 -6.83 3.14
N TYR A 43 -8.18 -5.72 2.52
CA TYR A 43 -7.14 -4.96 1.82
C TYR A 43 -6.10 -4.39 2.79
N ASP A 44 -6.47 -4.27 4.07
CA ASP A 44 -5.54 -3.87 5.13
C ASP A 44 -4.35 -4.83 5.22
N VAL A 45 -4.57 -6.14 5.06
CA VAL A 45 -3.48 -7.11 5.01
C VAL A 45 -2.69 -6.94 3.71
N GLN A 46 -3.39 -6.71 2.61
CA GLN A 46 -2.77 -6.58 1.31
C GLN A 46 -1.79 -5.40 1.26
N TYR A 47 -2.19 -4.22 1.75
CA TYR A 47 -1.27 -3.08 1.68
C TYR A 47 -0.08 -3.21 2.63
N VAL A 48 -0.23 -3.95 3.73
CA VAL A 48 0.93 -4.26 4.58
C VAL A 48 1.93 -5.13 3.81
N LEU A 49 1.43 -6.15 3.11
CA LEU A 49 2.28 -7.02 2.29
C LEU A 49 2.93 -6.28 1.13
N TYR A 50 2.18 -5.41 0.47
CA TYR A 50 2.73 -4.58 -0.62
C TYR A 50 3.82 -3.65 -0.11
N THR A 51 3.57 -3.00 1.03
CA THR A 51 4.55 -2.10 1.61
C THR A 51 5.81 -2.85 2.03
N LEU A 52 5.65 -4.04 2.60
CA LEU A 52 6.78 -4.88 2.98
C LEU A 52 7.60 -5.29 1.76
N ALA A 53 6.94 -5.70 0.69
CA ALA A 53 7.63 -6.08 -0.54
C ALA A 53 8.42 -4.90 -1.12
N LEU A 54 7.81 -3.72 -1.14
CA LEU A 54 8.47 -2.52 -1.63
C LEU A 54 9.63 -2.12 -0.71
N HIS A 55 9.45 -2.22 0.60
CA HIS A 55 10.51 -1.96 1.58
C HIS A 55 11.76 -2.80 1.28
N ARG A 56 11.56 -4.09 1.04
CA ARG A 56 12.66 -4.99 0.73
C ARG A 56 13.33 -4.64 -0.60
N LEU A 57 12.54 -4.28 -1.59
CA LEU A 57 13.06 -3.86 -2.89
C LEU A 57 13.91 -2.60 -2.76
N LEU A 58 13.43 -1.62 -2.01
CA LEU A 58 14.14 -0.35 -1.84
C LEU A 58 15.43 -0.52 -1.06
N GLN A 59 15.48 -1.45 -0.11
CA GLN A 59 16.71 -1.77 0.61
C GLN A 59 17.82 -2.21 -0.35
N VAL A 60 17.47 -2.91 -1.40
CA VAL A 60 18.41 -3.42 -2.39
C VAL A 60 18.75 -2.35 -3.44
N ARG A 61 17.76 -1.56 -3.85
CA ARG A 61 17.88 -0.69 -5.02
C ARG A 61 18.26 0.75 -4.71
N LEU A 62 17.94 1.22 -3.51
CA LEU A 62 18.07 2.64 -3.18
C LEU A 62 19.21 2.84 -2.18
N PRO A 63 20.30 3.50 -2.57
CA PRO A 63 21.37 3.81 -1.62
C PRO A 63 20.85 4.69 -0.50
N HIS A 64 21.27 4.40 0.72
CA HIS A 64 20.87 5.17 1.91
C HIS A 64 19.37 5.17 2.15
N TYR A 65 18.69 4.08 1.77
CA TYR A 65 17.26 3.95 1.96
C TYR A 65 16.88 4.09 3.43
N ASP A 66 15.85 4.88 3.70
CA ASP A 66 15.27 5.04 5.01
C ASP A 66 13.75 5.04 4.89
N TYR A 67 13.08 4.22 5.67
CA TYR A 67 11.63 4.07 5.59
C TYR A 67 10.90 5.40 5.76
N ASP A 68 11.31 6.19 6.76
CA ASP A 68 10.63 7.44 7.06
C ASP A 68 10.80 8.49 5.96
N GLN A 69 11.93 8.45 5.25
CA GLN A 69 12.21 9.39 4.17
C GLN A 69 11.66 8.95 2.83
N HIS A 70 11.65 7.64 2.56
CA HIS A 70 11.45 7.15 1.21
C HIS A 70 10.18 6.33 1.01
N MET A 71 9.48 5.94 2.07
CA MET A 71 8.28 5.12 1.92
C MET A 71 7.03 5.98 1.93
N ALA A 72 6.25 5.91 0.86
CA ALA A 72 4.93 6.55 0.79
C ALA A 72 3.81 5.63 1.26
N GLY A 73 3.99 4.33 1.13
CA GLY A 73 2.96 3.36 1.52
C GLY A 73 2.16 2.85 0.33
N ALA A 74 0.91 2.48 0.57
CA ALA A 74 0.04 1.95 -0.46
C ALA A 74 -1.15 2.87 -0.69
N VAL A 75 -1.52 3.02 -1.95
CA VAL A 75 -2.65 3.84 -2.36
C VAL A 75 -3.62 2.94 -3.14
N TYR A 76 -4.85 2.90 -2.69
CA TYR A 76 -5.92 2.21 -3.42
C TYR A 76 -6.78 3.24 -4.13
N VAL A 77 -6.96 3.06 -5.43
CA VAL A 77 -7.81 3.91 -6.25
C VAL A 77 -9.05 3.11 -6.63
N PHE A 78 -10.20 3.52 -6.10
CA PHE A 78 -11.47 2.89 -6.40
C PHE A 78 -12.03 3.57 -7.66
N LEU A 79 -11.88 2.91 -8.77
CA LEU A 79 -12.14 3.51 -10.09
C LEU A 79 -13.56 4.05 -10.25
N ARG A 80 -14.52 3.42 -9.60
CA ARG A 80 -15.93 3.84 -9.71
C ARG A 80 -16.26 5.11 -8.93
N GLY A 81 -15.33 5.58 -8.10
CA GLY A 81 -15.53 6.81 -7.33
C GLY A 81 -14.59 7.94 -7.68
N ILE A 82 -13.70 7.72 -8.65
CA ILE A 82 -12.61 8.66 -8.92
C ILE A 82 -13.09 9.98 -9.53
N ASP A 83 -14.28 9.99 -10.14
CA ASP A 83 -14.85 11.20 -10.74
C ASP A 83 -15.43 12.16 -9.70
N GLN A 84 -15.53 11.75 -8.45
CA GLN A 84 -15.99 12.60 -7.36
C GLN A 84 -14.80 13.26 -6.70
N ALA A 85 -14.86 14.58 -6.55
CA ALA A 85 -13.74 15.32 -5.95
C ALA A 85 -13.45 14.82 -4.54
N GLY A 86 -12.20 14.44 -4.29
CA GLY A 86 -11.77 13.96 -2.98
C GLY A 86 -12.25 12.57 -2.62
N ALA A 87 -12.86 11.85 -3.56
CA ALA A 87 -13.39 10.51 -3.31
C ALA A 87 -12.61 9.46 -4.11
N GLY A 88 -12.76 8.20 -3.72
CA GLY A 88 -12.20 7.07 -4.46
C GLY A 88 -10.75 6.75 -4.18
N VAL A 89 -10.07 7.55 -3.35
CA VAL A 89 -8.66 7.32 -3.04
C VAL A 89 -8.50 6.99 -1.56
N HIS A 90 -7.87 5.84 -1.29
CA HIS A 90 -7.54 5.42 0.08
C HIS A 90 -6.03 5.23 0.16
N TRP A 91 -5.39 5.95 1.07
CA TRP A 91 -3.94 5.87 1.26
C TRP A 91 -3.63 5.37 2.66
N HIS A 92 -2.64 4.50 2.75
CA HIS A 92 -2.18 4.03 4.04
C HIS A 92 -0.68 3.76 4.01
N ARG A 93 -0.01 4.18 5.06
CA ARG A 93 1.40 3.88 5.29
C ARG A 93 1.51 3.13 6.61
N PRO A 94 1.83 1.83 6.58
CA PRO A 94 2.00 1.07 7.82
C PRO A 94 3.13 1.65 8.69
N ALA A 95 3.04 1.42 9.98
CA ALA A 95 4.05 1.89 10.90
C ALA A 95 5.41 1.26 10.57
N ARG A 96 6.47 2.04 10.65
CA ARG A 96 7.83 1.58 10.42
C ARG A 96 8.16 0.35 11.28
N ALA A 97 7.79 0.38 12.56
CA ALA A 97 8.08 -0.72 13.48
C ALA A 97 7.46 -2.04 13.02
N LEU A 98 6.24 -1.99 12.48
CA LEU A 98 5.56 -3.18 11.97
C LEU A 98 6.31 -3.75 10.76
N ILE A 99 6.65 -2.90 9.83
CA ILE A 99 7.33 -3.36 8.60
C ILE A 99 8.72 -3.91 8.92
N GLU A 100 9.44 -3.25 9.81
CA GLU A 100 10.77 -3.73 10.20
C GLU A 100 10.70 -5.04 10.96
N ALA A 101 9.68 -5.21 11.81
CA ALA A 101 9.50 -6.48 12.53
C ALA A 101 9.16 -7.62 11.57
N LEU A 102 8.28 -7.40 10.61
CA LEU A 102 7.94 -8.40 9.62
C LEU A 102 9.13 -8.75 8.73
N ASP A 103 9.90 -7.75 8.33
CA ASP A 103 11.09 -7.96 7.53
C ASP A 103 12.13 -8.82 8.27
N ALA A 104 12.32 -8.54 9.55
CA ALA A 104 13.23 -9.31 10.40
C ALA A 104 12.78 -10.77 10.53
N LEU A 105 11.47 -11.00 10.69
CA LEU A 105 10.92 -12.35 10.74
C LEU A 105 11.19 -13.12 9.44
N LEU A 106 10.96 -12.48 8.30
CA LEU A 106 11.20 -13.11 7.01
C LEU A 106 12.66 -13.45 6.80
N LYS A 107 13.56 -12.58 7.19
CA LYS A 107 15.00 -12.83 7.08
C LYS A 107 15.40 -14.02 7.94
N LYS A 108 14.84 -14.12 9.14
CA LYS A 108 15.13 -15.22 10.04
C LYS A 108 14.63 -16.54 9.49
N GLU A 109 13.45 -16.56 8.87
CA GLU A 109 12.87 -17.79 8.32
C GLU A 109 13.59 -18.26 7.08
N VAL A 110 14.16 -17.36 6.30
CA VAL A 110 14.81 -17.69 5.03
C VAL A 110 16.27 -18.06 5.21
N THR A 111 16.90 -17.60 6.27
CA THR A 111 18.28 -17.97 6.56
C THR A 111 18.33 -19.16 7.50
#